data_39fc9ae3fd86ae41c5d17abb99ec4a56
#
_entry.id   39fc9ae3fd86ae41c5d17abb99ec4a56
#
_cell.length_a   1.000
_cell.length_b   1.000
_cell.length_c   1.000
_cell.angle_alpha   90.00
_cell.angle_beta   90.00
_cell.angle_gamma   90.00
#
_symmetry.space_group_name_H-M   'P 1'
#
loop_
_entity.id
_entity.type
_entity.pdbx_description
1 polymer ?
#
loop_
_entity_poly.entity_id
_entity_poly.type
_entity_poly.pdbx_seq_one_letter_code
_entity_poly.pdbx_strand_id
1 'polypeptide(L)'
;SAASNYKKRYKYSGSFFASYQNTINGEKNMPDYSKQTSFKIQWSHRQDAKANPYRTLSASVNFATSSYERNNLTSMYNPQSYSQTTRTSSVSMTNTFSSIGLTLSTTMNLSQNMRDSSISMTLPDLNISISRFYPFKRKKMAGKERWYEKISMSYTGQLHAFLMRSILQKYRERPWNLVLII
;
A
#
# COMPACT_ATOMS: atom_id res chain seq x y z
N SER A 1 15.44 -15.51 10.29
CA SER A 1 15.20 -14.45 9.30
C SER A 1 15.55 -14.93 7.90
N ALA A 2 14.80 -14.53 6.92
CA ALA A 2 15.03 -14.78 5.51
C ALA A 2 15.06 -13.44 4.75
N ALA A 3 16.02 -13.27 3.85
CA ALA A 3 16.13 -12.10 3.00
C ALA A 3 16.39 -12.55 1.55
N SER A 4 15.71 -11.95 0.60
CA SER A 4 15.86 -12.23 -0.82
C SER A 4 15.72 -10.94 -1.62
N ASN A 5 16.61 -10.74 -2.58
CA ASN A 5 16.53 -9.68 -3.55
C ASN A 5 16.28 -10.28 -4.93
N TYR A 6 15.36 -9.72 -5.66
CA TYR A 6 15.06 -10.16 -7.02
C TYR A 6 15.06 -8.97 -7.98
N LYS A 7 15.62 -9.20 -9.16
CA LYS A 7 15.71 -8.20 -10.21
C LYS A 7 15.65 -8.85 -11.58
N LYS A 8 14.80 -8.31 -12.45
CA LYS A 8 14.80 -8.63 -13.87
C LYS A 8 15.00 -7.34 -14.66
N ARG A 9 16.12 -7.27 -15.38
CA ARG A 9 16.51 -6.07 -16.14
C ARG A 9 15.36 -5.58 -17.03
N TYR A 10 15.08 -4.29 -16.99
CA TYR A 10 13.99 -3.61 -17.72
C TYR A 10 12.57 -4.13 -17.42
N LYS A 11 12.37 -4.91 -16.38
CA LYS A 11 11.04 -5.41 -16.02
C LYS A 11 10.64 -5.03 -14.61
N TYR A 12 11.36 -5.50 -13.61
CA TYR A 12 11.05 -5.25 -12.21
C TYR A 12 12.25 -5.46 -11.30
N SER A 13 12.19 -4.86 -10.15
CA SER A 13 13.13 -5.11 -9.04
C SER A 13 12.36 -5.10 -7.73
N GLY A 14 12.89 -5.82 -6.74
CA GLY A 14 12.32 -5.83 -5.43
C GLY A 14 13.20 -6.55 -4.42
N SER A 15 12.83 -6.40 -3.16
CA SER A 15 13.43 -7.07 -2.03
C SER A 15 12.34 -7.63 -1.13
N PHE A 16 12.60 -8.77 -0.56
CA PHE A 16 11.74 -9.41 0.43
C PHE A 16 12.57 -9.75 1.66
N PHE A 17 12.05 -9.39 2.82
CA PHE A 17 12.62 -9.74 4.11
C PHE A 17 11.51 -10.23 5.03
N ALA A 18 11.72 -11.37 5.65
CA ALA A 18 10.85 -11.91 6.68
C ALA A 18 11.68 -12.37 7.87
N SER A 19 11.26 -12.01 9.06
CA SER A 19 11.87 -12.44 10.31
C SER A 19 10.79 -12.88 11.29
N TYR A 20 11.03 -14.03 11.91
CA TYR A 20 10.20 -14.58 12.96
C TYR A 20 11.08 -14.78 14.20
N GLN A 21 10.59 -14.35 15.35
CA GLN A 21 11.28 -14.45 16.62
C GLN A 21 10.30 -14.96 17.68
N ASN A 22 10.77 -15.92 18.45
CA ASN A 22 10.05 -16.43 19.62
C ASN A 22 10.94 -16.21 20.84
N THR A 23 10.50 -15.38 21.74
CA THR A 23 11.22 -15.06 22.99
C THR A 23 10.50 -15.74 24.16
N ILE A 24 11.24 -16.50 24.92
CA ILE A 24 10.76 -17.20 26.12
C ILE A 24 11.55 -16.62 27.29
N ASN A 25 10.85 -16.05 28.26
CA ASN A 25 11.41 -15.54 29.51
C ASN A 25 10.88 -16.38 30.65
N GLY A 26 11.75 -16.70 31.61
CA GLY A 26 11.40 -17.52 32.75
C GLY A 26 11.35 -19.05 32.46
N GLU A 27 11.26 -19.83 33.50
CA GLU A 27 11.11 -21.28 33.39
C GLU A 27 9.64 -21.69 33.30
N LYS A 28 9.39 -22.75 32.52
CA LYS A 28 8.05 -23.33 32.39
C LYS A 28 7.55 -23.77 33.76
N ASN A 29 6.40 -23.25 34.20
CA ASN A 29 5.74 -23.40 35.49
C ASN A 29 6.13 -22.37 36.58
N MET A 30 6.97 -21.38 36.27
CA MET A 30 7.22 -20.25 37.16
C MET A 30 6.26 -19.07 36.85
N PRO A 31 5.92 -18.22 37.84
CA PRO A 31 4.97 -17.11 37.64
C PRO A 31 5.49 -16.03 36.68
N ASP A 32 6.77 -15.99 36.42
CA ASP A 32 7.43 -15.08 35.49
C ASP A 32 7.60 -15.67 34.08
N TYR A 33 7.05 -16.87 33.82
CA TYR A 33 7.06 -17.46 32.48
C TYR A 33 6.26 -16.64 31.48
N SER A 34 6.92 -16.11 30.48
CA SER A 34 6.26 -15.45 29.37
C SER A 34 6.81 -15.94 28.01
N LYS A 35 5.91 -16.25 27.11
CA LYS A 35 6.24 -16.61 25.73
C LYS A 35 5.68 -15.56 24.80
N GLN A 36 6.54 -14.88 24.06
CA GLN A 36 6.19 -13.83 23.13
C GLN A 36 6.66 -14.16 21.73
N THR A 37 5.73 -14.16 20.80
CA THR A 37 6.00 -14.36 19.38
C THR A 37 5.95 -13.03 18.67
N SER A 38 6.98 -12.74 17.90
CA SER A 38 7.05 -11.53 17.08
C SER A 38 7.52 -11.83 15.67
N PHE A 39 7.02 -11.07 14.70
CA PHE A 39 7.42 -11.21 13.31
C PHE A 39 7.51 -9.84 12.64
N LYS A 40 8.31 -9.79 11.57
CA LYS A 40 8.48 -8.61 10.72
C LYS A 40 8.52 -9.07 9.26
N ILE A 41 7.77 -8.39 8.43
CA ILE A 41 7.76 -8.60 6.99
C ILE A 41 8.02 -7.25 6.32
N GLN A 42 9.00 -7.22 5.43
CA GLN A 42 9.28 -6.08 4.57
C GLN A 42 9.33 -6.59 3.13
N TRP A 43 8.57 -5.96 2.28
CA TRP A 43 8.55 -6.27 0.87
C TRP A 43 8.51 -4.99 0.07
N SER A 44 9.45 -4.84 -0.83
CA SER A 44 9.46 -3.77 -1.81
C SER A 44 9.41 -4.36 -3.21
N HIS A 45 8.57 -3.80 -4.05
CA HIS A 45 8.45 -4.15 -5.45
C HIS A 45 8.30 -2.89 -6.29
N ARG A 46 9.08 -2.78 -7.34
CA ARG A 46 8.98 -1.70 -8.30
C ARG A 46 9.06 -2.25 -9.73
N GLN A 47 8.04 -1.99 -10.49
CA GLN A 47 8.05 -2.26 -11.92
C GLN A 47 8.85 -1.17 -12.65
N ASP A 48 9.68 -1.56 -13.60
CA ASP A 48 10.40 -0.63 -14.47
C ASP A 48 9.42 -0.02 -15.50
N ALA A 49 9.50 1.28 -15.70
CA ALA A 49 8.66 1.98 -16.69
C ALA A 49 8.85 1.43 -18.12
N LYS A 50 10.03 0.87 -18.42
CA LYS A 50 10.32 0.23 -19.71
C LYS A 50 9.63 -1.12 -19.90
N ALA A 51 9.15 -1.74 -18.82
CA ALA A 51 8.46 -3.03 -18.89
C ALA A 51 7.10 -2.93 -19.57
N ASN A 52 6.35 -1.89 -19.21
CA ASN A 52 5.06 -1.56 -19.80
C ASN A 52 4.77 -0.08 -19.56
N PRO A 53 4.74 0.76 -20.59
CA PRO A 53 4.47 2.19 -20.44
C PRO A 53 3.02 2.49 -20.03
N TYR A 54 2.12 1.52 -20.20
CA TYR A 54 0.70 1.68 -19.90
C TYR A 54 0.30 1.17 -18.51
N ARG A 55 1.21 0.46 -17.85
CA ARG A 55 0.93 -0.09 -16.51
C ARG A 55 2.15 0.04 -15.64
N THR A 56 1.98 0.65 -14.47
CA THR A 56 3.01 0.71 -13.44
C THR A 56 2.47 0.08 -12.14
N LEU A 57 3.31 -0.71 -11.50
CA LEU A 57 3.04 -1.31 -10.21
C LEU A 57 4.20 -1.02 -9.27
N SER A 58 3.89 -0.46 -8.11
CA SER A 58 4.84 -0.30 -7.02
C SER A 58 4.21 -0.72 -5.69
N ALA A 59 4.98 -1.40 -4.88
CA ALA A 59 4.58 -1.84 -3.56
C ALA A 59 5.72 -1.64 -2.56
N SER A 60 5.37 -1.14 -1.38
CA SER A 60 6.27 -1.02 -0.24
C SER A 60 5.49 -1.47 0.99
N VAL A 61 5.74 -2.69 1.44
CA VAL A 61 5.09 -3.28 2.61
C VAL A 61 6.09 -3.35 3.75
N ASN A 62 5.72 -2.78 4.89
CA ASN A 62 6.51 -2.82 6.11
C ASN A 62 5.55 -3.11 7.27
N PHE A 63 5.47 -4.36 7.64
CA PHE A 63 4.61 -4.85 8.70
C PHE A 63 5.43 -5.54 9.79
N ALA A 64 5.15 -5.25 11.06
CA ALA A 64 5.75 -5.94 12.17
C ALA A 64 4.80 -6.02 13.38
N THR A 65 5.02 -7.01 14.22
CA THR A 65 4.35 -7.09 15.53
C THR A 65 4.90 -5.98 16.44
N SER A 66 4.05 -5.39 17.29
CA SER A 66 4.44 -4.31 18.22
C SER A 66 5.60 -4.65 19.16
N SER A 67 5.78 -5.92 19.44
CA SER A 67 6.86 -6.44 20.28
C SER A 67 8.16 -6.72 19.53
N TYR A 68 8.16 -6.71 18.19
CA TYR A 68 9.33 -7.13 17.40
C TYR A 68 10.58 -6.30 17.73
N GLU A 69 10.47 -4.98 17.68
CA GLU A 69 11.63 -4.11 17.91
C GLU A 69 12.07 -4.09 19.38
N ARG A 70 11.14 -4.28 20.31
CA ARG A 70 11.47 -4.34 21.76
C ARG A 70 12.23 -5.59 22.14
N ASN A 71 11.97 -6.71 21.46
CA ASN A 71 12.57 -8.01 21.76
C ASN A 71 13.77 -8.33 20.89
N ASN A 72 14.08 -7.49 19.90
CA ASN A 72 15.20 -7.70 19.01
C ASN A 72 16.43 -6.94 19.52
N LEU A 73 17.46 -7.67 19.93
CA LEU A 73 18.71 -7.10 20.44
C LEU A 73 19.34 -6.13 19.44
N THR A 74 19.31 -6.45 18.15
CA THR A 74 19.86 -5.57 17.10
C THR A 74 19.12 -4.24 17.03
N SER A 75 17.81 -4.23 17.26
CA SER A 75 17.00 -3.01 17.27
C SER A 75 17.25 -2.17 18.52
N MET A 76 17.58 -2.78 19.64
CA MET A 76 17.90 -2.06 20.88
C MET A 76 19.14 -1.19 20.77
N TYR A 77 20.11 -1.59 19.94
CA TYR A 77 21.31 -0.80 19.64
C TYR A 77 21.10 0.27 18.57
N ASN A 78 19.94 0.30 17.92
CA ASN A 78 19.60 1.31 16.92
C ASN A 78 18.42 2.16 17.40
N PRO A 79 18.67 3.39 17.92
CA PRO A 79 17.64 4.27 18.47
C PRO A 79 16.52 4.58 17.49
N GLN A 80 16.82 4.68 16.19
CA GLN A 80 15.82 4.93 15.15
C GLN A 80 14.85 3.77 14.99
N SER A 81 15.35 2.53 15.01
CA SER A 81 14.50 1.33 14.90
C SER A 81 13.65 1.14 16.15
N TYR A 82 14.26 1.37 17.31
CA TYR A 82 13.59 1.22 18.61
C TYR A 82 12.49 2.27 18.83
N SER A 83 12.72 3.51 18.41
CA SER A 83 11.78 4.63 18.56
C SER A 83 10.70 4.70 17.48
N GLN A 84 10.78 3.85 16.45
CA GLN A 84 9.81 3.86 15.36
C GLN A 84 8.43 3.39 15.85
N THR A 85 7.51 4.34 16.01
CA THR A 85 6.16 4.08 16.52
C THR A 85 5.14 3.81 15.42
N THR A 86 5.42 4.27 14.20
CA THR A 86 4.49 4.15 13.07
C THR A 86 5.16 3.44 11.90
N ARG A 87 4.47 2.46 11.32
CA ARG A 87 4.87 1.77 10.10
C ARG A 87 3.82 1.96 9.03
N THR A 88 4.29 2.30 7.84
CA THR A 88 3.42 2.50 6.70
C THR A 88 3.73 1.48 5.61
N SER A 89 2.68 1.00 4.98
CA SER A 89 2.75 0.15 3.80
C SER A 89 1.88 0.75 2.71
N SER A 90 2.34 0.74 1.50
CA SER A 90 1.60 1.26 0.36
C SER A 90 1.75 0.37 -0.85
N VAL A 91 0.66 0.19 -1.57
CA VAL A 91 0.64 -0.48 -2.87
C VAL A 91 -0.07 0.44 -3.84
N SER A 92 0.57 0.75 -4.94
CA SER A 92 -0.02 1.58 -5.99
C SER A 92 0.09 0.92 -7.34
N MET A 93 -0.99 0.99 -8.10
CA MET A 93 -1.08 0.51 -9.46
C MET A 93 -1.74 1.57 -10.33
N THR A 94 -1.12 1.90 -11.45
CA THR A 94 -1.68 2.81 -12.45
C THR A 94 -1.77 2.10 -13.77
N ASN A 95 -2.95 2.15 -14.39
CA ASN A 95 -3.19 1.64 -15.75
C ASN A 95 -3.65 2.80 -16.63
N THR A 96 -3.02 2.96 -17.78
CA THR A 96 -3.35 3.99 -18.77
C THR A 96 -3.84 3.33 -20.05
N PHE A 97 -5.04 3.64 -20.46
CA PHE A 97 -5.65 3.16 -21.68
C PHE A 97 -5.59 4.29 -22.72
N SER A 98 -4.51 4.32 -23.50
CA SER A 98 -4.24 5.40 -24.46
C SER A 98 -5.29 5.54 -25.54
N SER A 99 -6.00 4.46 -25.88
CA SER A 99 -7.05 4.48 -26.92
C SER A 99 -8.24 5.38 -26.58
N ILE A 100 -8.57 5.51 -25.31
CA ILE A 100 -9.69 6.32 -24.81
C ILE A 100 -9.23 7.44 -23.87
N GLY A 101 -7.92 7.57 -23.65
CA GLY A 101 -7.34 8.56 -22.74
C GLY A 101 -7.72 8.34 -21.28
N LEU A 102 -8.05 7.11 -20.89
CA LEU A 102 -8.43 6.74 -19.53
C LEU A 102 -7.20 6.35 -18.72
N THR A 103 -7.05 6.96 -17.57
CA THR A 103 -6.07 6.56 -16.55
C THR A 103 -6.82 6.10 -15.29
N LEU A 104 -6.51 4.89 -14.86
CA LEU A 104 -7.03 4.28 -13.65
C LEU A 104 -5.88 4.13 -12.67
N SER A 105 -5.93 4.86 -11.55
CA SER A 105 -4.97 4.75 -10.46
C SER A 105 -5.63 4.13 -9.24
N THR A 106 -5.01 3.10 -8.71
CA THR A 106 -5.46 2.42 -7.49
C THR A 106 -4.36 2.50 -6.47
N THR A 107 -4.65 3.04 -5.29
CA THR A 107 -3.70 3.15 -4.18
C THR A 107 -4.31 2.54 -2.93
N MET A 108 -3.51 1.77 -2.22
CA MET A 108 -3.88 1.12 -0.96
C MET A 108 -2.81 1.45 0.07
N ASN A 109 -3.21 1.98 1.21
CA ASN A 109 -2.30 2.36 2.28
C ASN A 109 -2.70 1.65 3.58
N LEU A 110 -1.69 1.14 4.27
CA LEU A 110 -1.80 0.57 5.60
C LEU A 110 -0.88 1.36 6.53
N SER A 111 -1.42 1.88 7.60
CA SER A 111 -0.65 2.53 8.67
C SER A 111 -0.86 1.78 9.96
N GLN A 112 0.23 1.35 10.56
CA GLN A 112 0.26 0.62 11.82
C GLN A 112 0.91 1.51 12.88
N ASN A 113 0.18 1.80 13.96
CA ASN A 113 0.72 2.49 15.13
C ASN A 113 1.11 1.46 16.19
N MET A 114 2.40 1.41 16.49
CA MET A 114 2.98 0.45 17.44
C MET A 114 2.69 0.81 18.90
N ARG A 115 2.46 2.11 19.19
CA ARG A 115 2.19 2.58 20.56
C ARG A 115 0.79 2.16 21.01
N ASP A 116 -0.20 2.42 20.17
CA ASP A 116 -1.60 2.18 20.47
C ASP A 116 -2.09 0.83 19.93
N SER A 117 -1.18 0.06 19.31
CA SER A 117 -1.49 -1.20 18.63
C SER A 117 -2.71 -1.08 17.70
N SER A 118 -2.84 0.07 17.03
CA SER A 118 -3.91 0.35 16.10
C SER A 118 -3.44 0.17 14.66
N ILE A 119 -4.34 -0.30 13.81
CA ILE A 119 -4.13 -0.42 12.37
C ILE A 119 -5.21 0.38 11.67
N SER A 120 -4.80 1.28 10.80
CA SER A 120 -5.66 1.96 9.86
C SER A 120 -5.32 1.52 8.44
N MET A 121 -6.31 1.11 7.69
CA MET A 121 -6.17 0.69 6.31
C MET A 121 -7.11 1.50 5.46
N THR A 122 -6.56 2.19 4.47
CA THR A 122 -7.34 2.78 3.39
C THR A 122 -7.59 1.65 2.39
N LEU A 123 -8.86 1.32 2.17
CA LEU A 123 -9.26 0.42 1.08
C LEU A 123 -8.84 1.05 -0.25
N PRO A 124 -8.82 0.28 -1.35
CA PRO A 124 -8.34 0.80 -2.61
C PRO A 124 -8.95 2.16 -2.94
N ASP A 125 -8.13 3.18 -2.88
CA ASP A 125 -8.45 4.51 -3.37
C ASP A 125 -8.38 4.44 -4.88
N LEU A 126 -9.54 4.50 -5.51
CA LEU A 126 -9.69 4.38 -6.94
C LEU A 126 -9.85 5.77 -7.55
N ASN A 127 -8.89 6.19 -8.33
CA ASN A 127 -8.94 7.43 -9.09
C ASN A 127 -9.10 7.11 -10.57
N ILE A 128 -10.19 7.58 -11.15
CA ILE A 128 -10.51 7.43 -12.57
C ILE A 128 -10.37 8.81 -13.23
N SER A 129 -9.47 8.93 -14.19
CA SER A 129 -9.27 10.17 -14.94
C SER A 129 -9.37 9.88 -16.44
N ILE A 130 -10.29 10.56 -17.09
CA ILE A 130 -10.38 10.56 -18.56
C ILE A 130 -9.81 11.90 -19.05
N SER A 131 -8.70 11.81 -19.77
CA SER A 131 -8.10 12.98 -20.40
C SER A 131 -9.03 13.59 -21.43
N ARG A 132 -8.77 14.84 -21.79
CA ARG A 132 -9.59 15.57 -22.75
C ARG A 132 -9.83 14.77 -24.03
N PHE A 133 -11.08 14.48 -24.33
CA PHE A 133 -11.50 13.86 -25.58
C PHE A 133 -12.52 14.73 -26.31
N TYR A 134 -12.62 14.55 -27.61
CA TYR A 134 -13.49 15.33 -28.50
C TYR A 134 -14.55 14.40 -29.07
N PRO A 135 -15.75 14.29 -28.45
CA PRO A 135 -16.75 13.29 -28.85
C PRO A 135 -17.31 13.55 -30.26
N PHE A 136 -17.31 14.80 -30.69
CA PHE A 136 -17.88 15.21 -31.97
C PHE A 136 -16.84 15.41 -33.09
N LYS A 137 -15.58 15.05 -32.83
CA LYS A 137 -14.53 15.19 -33.83
C LYS A 137 -14.65 14.13 -34.94
N ARG A 138 -14.73 14.57 -36.18
CA ARG A 138 -14.80 13.66 -37.34
C ARG A 138 -13.50 12.87 -37.52
N LYS A 139 -13.61 11.58 -37.84
CA LYS A 139 -12.44 10.72 -38.13
C LYS A 139 -11.67 11.10 -39.40
N LYS A 140 -12.34 11.72 -40.36
CA LYS A 140 -11.73 12.23 -41.60
C LYS A 140 -11.99 13.73 -41.66
N MET A 141 -10.94 14.53 -41.64
CA MET A 141 -11.03 15.98 -41.79
C MET A 141 -11.17 16.31 -43.25
N ALA A 142 -12.34 16.81 -43.63
CA ALA A 142 -12.59 17.43 -44.93
C ALA A 142 -13.09 18.85 -44.69
N GLY A 143 -12.25 19.87 -44.93
CA GLY A 143 -12.57 21.28 -44.77
C GLY A 143 -12.26 21.87 -43.40
N LYS A 144 -12.76 23.09 -43.12
CA LYS A 144 -12.55 23.80 -41.85
C LYS A 144 -13.26 23.10 -40.70
N GLU A 145 -12.62 23.10 -39.51
CA GLU A 145 -13.21 22.59 -38.28
C GLU A 145 -14.48 23.35 -37.95
N ARG A 146 -15.55 22.61 -37.61
CA ARG A 146 -16.82 23.18 -37.17
C ARG A 146 -16.78 23.49 -35.68
N TRP A 147 -17.60 24.43 -35.21
CA TRP A 147 -17.61 24.85 -33.78
C TRP A 147 -17.87 23.71 -32.78
N TYR A 148 -18.70 22.72 -33.14
CA TYR A 148 -19.00 21.56 -32.31
C TYR A 148 -17.84 20.56 -32.21
N GLU A 149 -16.92 20.54 -33.16
CA GLU A 149 -15.73 19.67 -33.13
C GLU A 149 -14.70 20.15 -32.08
N LYS A 150 -14.82 21.41 -31.64
CA LYS A 150 -14.00 22.01 -30.59
C LYS A 150 -14.48 21.69 -29.19
N ILE A 151 -15.66 21.08 -29.04
CA ILE A 151 -16.19 20.70 -27.74
C ILE A 151 -15.34 19.56 -27.20
N SER A 152 -14.66 19.83 -26.11
CA SER A 152 -13.85 18.84 -25.39
C SER A 152 -14.47 18.51 -24.06
N MET A 153 -14.40 17.27 -23.67
CA MET A 153 -14.87 16.78 -22.37
C MET A 153 -13.72 16.11 -21.63
N SER A 154 -13.68 16.26 -20.32
CA SER A 154 -12.78 15.54 -19.41
C SER A 154 -13.58 15.11 -18.19
N TYR A 155 -13.19 14.00 -17.59
CA TYR A 155 -13.85 13.47 -16.40
C TYR A 155 -12.80 13.03 -15.39
N THR A 156 -13.04 13.35 -14.13
CA THR A 156 -12.24 12.86 -13.01
C THR A 156 -13.18 12.42 -11.88
N GLY A 157 -13.02 11.20 -11.44
CA GLY A 157 -13.79 10.63 -10.32
C GLY A 157 -12.85 9.96 -9.31
N GLN A 158 -13.18 10.06 -8.04
CA GLN A 158 -12.44 9.44 -6.94
C GLN A 158 -13.40 8.65 -6.06
N LEU A 159 -12.98 7.45 -5.70
CA LEU A 159 -13.68 6.60 -4.76
C LEU A 159 -12.73 6.27 -3.61
N HIS A 160 -13.07 6.70 -2.41
CA HIS A 160 -12.30 6.44 -1.20
C HIS A 160 -13.09 5.55 -0.24
N ALA A 161 -12.45 4.52 0.28
CA ALA A 161 -12.99 3.75 1.37
C ALA A 161 -11.94 3.61 2.48
N PHE A 162 -12.34 3.77 3.73
CA PHE A 162 -11.46 3.76 4.87
C PHE A 162 -11.90 2.74 5.92
N LEU A 163 -10.95 1.93 6.39
CA LEU A 163 -11.13 0.96 7.47
C LEU A 163 -10.19 1.28 8.62
N MET A 164 -10.73 1.42 9.82
CA MET A 164 -9.95 1.60 11.04
C MET A 164 -10.26 0.48 12.04
N ARG A 165 -9.21 -0.15 12.56
CA ARG A 165 -9.33 -1.15 13.62
C ARG A 165 -8.31 -0.88 14.73
N SER A 166 -8.78 -0.84 15.97
CA SER A 166 -7.92 -0.86 17.15
C SER A 166 -7.75 -2.30 17.62
N ILE A 167 -6.50 -2.74 17.78
CA ILE A 167 -6.17 -4.12 18.19
C ILE A 167 -6.28 -4.30 19.70
N LEU A 168 -6.37 -3.22 20.48
CA LEU A 168 -6.41 -3.26 21.94
C LEU A 168 -7.70 -3.84 22.54
N GLN A 169 -8.75 -4.07 21.73
CA GLN A 169 -9.97 -4.71 22.21
C GLN A 169 -9.99 -6.21 21.91
N LYS A 170 -9.17 -6.96 22.60
CA LYS A 170 -9.15 -8.44 22.56
C LYS A 170 -10.43 -9.10 23.12
N TYR A 171 -11.38 -8.33 23.69
CA TYR A 171 -12.54 -8.87 24.42
C TYR A 171 -13.87 -8.14 24.19
N ARG A 172 -14.02 -7.27 23.17
CA ARG A 172 -15.35 -6.73 22.87
C ARG A 172 -15.57 -6.62 21.38
N GLU A 173 -16.49 -7.40 20.88
CA GLU A 173 -16.96 -7.40 19.50
C GLU A 173 -17.47 -6.00 19.11
N ARG A 174 -16.63 -5.22 18.45
CA ARG A 174 -17.09 -4.04 17.74
C ARG A 174 -16.87 -4.25 16.25
N PRO A 175 -17.89 -3.98 15.43
CA PRO A 175 -17.79 -4.13 13.98
C PRO A 175 -16.75 -3.15 13.40
N TRP A 176 -16.23 -3.49 12.26
CA TRP A 176 -15.40 -2.61 11.46
C TRP A 176 -16.20 -1.35 11.07
N ASN A 177 -15.65 -0.17 11.34
CA ASN A 177 -16.25 1.06 10.85
C ASN A 177 -15.76 1.30 9.42
N LEU A 178 -16.64 1.08 8.46
CA LEU A 178 -16.42 1.42 7.05
C LEU A 178 -16.95 2.84 6.81
N VAL A 179 -16.09 3.75 6.40
CA VAL A 179 -16.49 5.07 5.92
C VAL A 179 -16.23 5.10 4.42
N LEU A 180 -17.29 5.22 3.65
CA LEU A 180 -17.24 5.40 2.20
C LEU A 180 -17.45 6.89 1.90
N ILE A 181 -16.50 7.52 1.21
CA ILE A 181 -16.59 8.89 0.73
C ILE A 181 -16.56 8.82 -0.80
N ILE A 182 -17.64 9.27 -1.43
CA ILE A 182 -17.82 9.32 -2.88
C ILE A 182 -17.69 10.77 -3.35
#